data_a214231d16d084d23fa4fcd47be6206c
#
_entry.id   a214231d16d084d23fa4fcd47be6206c
#
_cell.length_a   1.000
_cell.length_b   1.000
_cell.length_c   1.000
_cell.angle_alpha   90.00
_cell.angle_beta   90.00
_cell.angle_gamma   90.00
#
_symmetry.space_group_name_H-M   'P 1'
#
loop_
_entity.id
_entity.type
_entity.pdbx_description
1 polymer ?
#
loop_
_entity_poly.entity_id
_entity_poly.type
_entity_poly.pdbx_seq_one_letter_code
_entity_poly.pdbx_strand_id
1 'polypeptide(L)'
;MQKQKLTNAKKATQVAKRKLNYAEKKLKVVEEEVREEQPIIFKPNSGPQTEFLASNEREVLYGGAAGGGKSYALLADVLRYCDNSNHSALIIRRTNDELRELVQKSQDMYPKVFKGAHWSERKSLWTFPSGARIWMTYLEQDKDVLRYQGQAFTWIGVDELTQYGTPYAWNYLRSRLRTV
;
A
#
# COMPACT_ATOMS: atom_id res chain seq x y z
N MET A 1 5.45 18.83 60.20
CA MET A 1 6.32 18.60 59.00
C MET A 1 5.69 17.73 57.90
N GLN A 2 4.98 16.63 58.15
CA GLN A 2 4.40 15.73 57.11
C GLN A 2 3.30 16.40 56.27
N LYS A 3 2.38 17.18 56.84
CA LYS A 3 1.31 17.87 56.07
C LYS A 3 1.87 18.84 55.01
N GLN A 4 2.96 19.56 55.31
CA GLN A 4 3.59 20.53 54.39
C GLN A 4 4.27 19.83 53.20
N LYS A 5 4.91 18.68 53.43
CA LYS A 5 5.47 17.86 52.36
C LYS A 5 4.41 17.32 51.41
N LEU A 6 3.26 16.85 51.91
CA LEU A 6 2.13 16.38 51.14
C LEU A 6 1.49 17.49 50.27
N THR A 7 1.38 18.69 50.80
CA THR A 7 0.85 19.83 50.05
C THR A 7 1.78 20.26 48.94
N ASN A 8 3.09 20.24 49.16
CA ASN A 8 4.08 20.58 48.15
C ASN A 8 4.12 19.53 47.03
N ALA A 9 4.01 18.22 47.36
CA ALA A 9 3.90 17.16 46.41
C ALA A 9 2.66 17.28 45.52
N LYS A 10 1.49 17.58 46.09
CA LYS A 10 0.25 17.82 45.33
C LYS A 10 0.35 19.01 44.38
N LYS A 11 0.98 20.10 44.78
CA LYS A 11 1.22 21.26 43.93
C LYS A 11 2.17 20.92 42.77
N ALA A 12 3.24 20.19 43.04
CA ALA A 12 4.19 19.74 42.00
C ALA A 12 3.51 18.85 40.97
N THR A 13 2.67 17.88 41.42
CA THR A 13 1.90 17.02 40.52
C THR A 13 0.92 17.80 39.64
N GLN A 14 0.28 18.83 40.22
CA GLN A 14 -0.66 19.66 39.44
C GLN A 14 0.05 20.53 38.39
N VAL A 15 1.23 21.03 38.70
CA VAL A 15 2.07 21.76 37.74
C VAL A 15 2.56 20.84 36.62
N ALA A 16 3.01 19.62 36.96
CA ALA A 16 3.42 18.61 35.98
C ALA A 16 2.28 18.22 35.04
N LYS A 17 1.07 18.00 35.56
CA LYS A 17 -0.12 17.73 34.72
C LYS A 17 -0.44 18.88 33.75
N ARG A 18 -0.34 20.13 34.19
CA ARG A 18 -0.56 21.29 33.31
C ARG A 18 0.48 21.39 32.21
N LYS A 19 1.75 21.08 32.49
CA LYS A 19 2.82 21.09 31.51
C LYS A 19 2.62 19.94 30.50
N LEU A 20 2.19 18.76 30.93
CA LEU A 20 1.90 17.63 30.07
C LEU A 20 0.75 17.95 29.10
N ASN A 21 -0.38 18.46 29.60
CA ASN A 21 -1.51 18.84 28.75
C ASN A 21 -1.15 19.94 27.73
N TYR A 22 -0.27 20.89 28.11
CA TYR A 22 0.21 21.88 27.17
C TYR A 22 1.09 21.30 26.07
N ALA A 23 1.98 20.38 26.43
CA ALA A 23 2.83 19.69 25.47
C ALA A 23 2.02 18.80 24.51
N GLU A 24 1.01 18.08 25.00
CA GLU A 24 0.08 17.29 24.19
C GLU A 24 -0.72 18.16 23.21
N LYS A 25 -1.20 19.33 23.65
CA LYS A 25 -1.88 20.27 22.75
C LYS A 25 -0.95 20.80 21.67
N LYS A 26 0.28 21.16 22.01
CA LYS A 26 1.29 21.60 21.02
C LYS A 26 1.62 20.49 20.02
N LEU A 27 1.78 19.26 20.49
CA LEU A 27 2.05 18.12 19.63
C LEU A 27 0.93 17.91 18.61
N LYS A 28 -0.33 17.95 19.05
CA LYS A 28 -1.49 17.85 18.15
C LYS A 28 -1.52 18.93 17.08
N VAL A 29 -1.23 20.19 17.46
CA VAL A 29 -1.19 21.30 16.48
C VAL A 29 -0.09 21.06 15.44
N VAL A 30 1.12 20.65 15.89
CA VAL A 30 2.22 20.35 14.96
C VAL A 30 1.90 19.14 14.08
N GLU A 31 1.26 18.10 14.61
CA GLU A 31 0.80 16.95 13.83
C GLU A 31 -0.27 17.32 12.80
N GLU A 32 -1.18 18.24 13.11
CA GLU A 32 -2.17 18.79 12.18
C GLU A 32 -1.49 19.65 11.09
N GLU A 33 -0.59 20.56 11.45
CA GLU A 33 0.17 21.38 10.51
C GLU A 33 1.01 20.51 9.55
N VAL A 34 1.69 19.47 10.06
CA VAL A 34 2.46 18.52 9.24
C VAL A 34 1.56 17.69 8.31
N ARG A 35 0.32 17.38 8.74
CA ARG A 35 -0.67 16.72 7.89
C ARG A 35 -1.17 17.61 6.76
N GLU A 36 -1.37 18.90 7.00
CA GLU A 36 -1.84 19.83 5.98
C GLU A 36 -0.78 20.13 4.91
N GLU A 37 0.51 20.04 5.26
CA GLU A 37 1.62 20.26 4.33
C GLU A 37 1.99 19.04 3.46
N GLN A 38 1.43 17.85 3.71
CA GLN A 38 1.73 16.68 2.89
C GLN A 38 0.97 16.73 1.57
N PRO A 39 1.65 16.72 0.42
CA PRO A 39 0.98 16.72 -0.88
C PRO A 39 0.14 15.44 -1.04
N ILE A 40 -1.11 15.61 -1.47
CA ILE A 40 -1.95 14.48 -1.85
C ILE A 40 -1.41 13.90 -3.15
N ILE A 41 -0.75 12.74 -3.07
CA ILE A 41 -0.13 12.07 -4.22
C ILE A 41 -1.17 11.30 -5.03
N PHE A 42 -2.16 10.72 -4.35
CA PHE A 42 -3.27 10.02 -4.97
C PHE A 42 -4.55 10.28 -4.20
N LYS A 43 -5.60 10.67 -4.91
CA LYS A 43 -6.95 10.83 -4.37
C LYS A 43 -7.90 9.97 -5.21
N PRO A 44 -8.56 8.97 -4.63
CA PRO A 44 -9.51 8.15 -5.37
C PRO A 44 -10.72 8.98 -5.84
N ASN A 45 -11.24 8.63 -7.01
CA ASN A 45 -12.52 9.13 -7.46
C ASN A 45 -13.63 8.58 -6.55
N SER A 46 -14.66 9.39 -6.32
CA SER A 46 -15.85 8.95 -5.58
C SER A 46 -16.56 7.79 -6.29
N GLY A 47 -17.19 6.90 -5.51
CA GLY A 47 -17.88 5.72 -6.01
C GLY A 47 -16.97 4.50 -6.14
N PRO A 48 -17.02 3.75 -7.25
CA PRO A 48 -16.40 2.41 -7.35
C PRO A 48 -14.91 2.34 -7.01
N GLN A 49 -14.14 3.39 -7.30
CA GLN A 49 -12.71 3.41 -6.95
C GLN A 49 -12.49 3.53 -5.43
N THR A 50 -13.29 4.36 -4.77
CA THR A 50 -13.27 4.49 -3.30
C THR A 50 -13.76 3.21 -2.64
N GLU A 51 -14.81 2.59 -3.16
CA GLU A 51 -15.37 1.32 -2.66
C GLU A 51 -14.33 0.18 -2.78
N PHE A 52 -13.65 0.08 -3.92
CA PHE A 52 -12.57 -0.87 -4.12
C PHE A 52 -11.46 -0.69 -3.07
N LEU A 53 -10.97 0.54 -2.89
CA LEU A 53 -9.89 0.82 -1.96
C LEU A 53 -10.30 0.71 -0.48
N ALA A 54 -11.59 0.85 -0.17
CA ALA A 54 -12.13 0.66 1.19
C ALA A 54 -12.45 -0.80 1.50
N SER A 55 -12.43 -1.70 0.50
CA SER A 55 -12.78 -3.10 0.69
C SER A 55 -11.76 -3.82 1.57
N ASN A 56 -12.28 -4.64 2.49
CA ASN A 56 -11.49 -5.56 3.33
C ASN A 56 -11.67 -7.03 2.90
N GLU A 57 -12.32 -7.25 1.75
CA GLU A 57 -12.55 -8.60 1.24
C GLU A 57 -11.24 -9.23 0.77
N ARG A 58 -11.17 -10.56 0.87
CA ARG A 58 -9.99 -11.33 0.45
C ARG A 58 -9.78 -11.34 -1.06
N GLU A 59 -10.85 -11.20 -1.81
CA GLU A 59 -10.87 -11.17 -3.27
C GLU A 59 -11.83 -10.07 -3.71
N VAL A 60 -11.35 -9.15 -4.52
CA VAL A 60 -12.14 -8.04 -5.06
C VAL A 60 -11.99 -8.00 -6.57
N LEU A 61 -13.10 -7.98 -7.28
CA LEU A 61 -13.15 -7.74 -8.71
C LEU A 61 -13.63 -6.30 -8.96
N TYR A 62 -12.72 -5.48 -9.50
CA TYR A 62 -13.04 -4.10 -9.86
C TYR A 62 -13.22 -3.99 -11.38
N GLY A 63 -14.48 -4.04 -11.82
CA GLY A 63 -14.86 -3.88 -13.21
C GLY A 63 -15.22 -2.43 -13.57
N GLY A 64 -15.42 -2.16 -14.86
CA GLY A 64 -15.88 -0.86 -15.34
C GLY A 64 -15.24 -0.44 -16.66
N ALA A 65 -15.74 0.68 -17.24
CA ALA A 65 -15.28 1.22 -18.49
C ALA A 65 -13.81 1.68 -18.47
N ALA A 66 -13.23 1.88 -19.64
CA ALA A 66 -11.92 2.53 -19.79
C ALA A 66 -11.93 3.91 -19.14
N GLY A 67 -10.80 4.34 -18.58
CA GLY A 67 -10.68 5.64 -17.91
C GLY A 67 -11.20 5.68 -16.46
N GLY A 68 -11.81 4.60 -15.94
CA GLY A 68 -12.33 4.53 -14.57
C GLY A 68 -11.29 4.48 -13.45
N GLY A 69 -10.00 4.67 -13.76
CA GLY A 69 -8.93 4.71 -12.77
C GLY A 69 -8.54 3.35 -12.16
N LYS A 70 -8.96 2.23 -12.76
CA LYS A 70 -8.71 0.86 -12.27
C LYS A 70 -7.22 0.58 -12.01
N SER A 71 -6.36 0.87 -13.00
CA SER A 71 -4.92 0.63 -12.88
C SER A 71 -4.26 1.48 -11.78
N TYR A 72 -4.72 2.74 -11.60
CA TYR A 72 -4.25 3.58 -10.48
C TYR A 72 -4.73 3.06 -9.13
N ALA A 73 -5.97 2.56 -9.04
CA ALA A 73 -6.47 1.92 -7.82
C ALA A 73 -5.66 0.68 -7.46
N LEU A 74 -5.34 -0.17 -8.44
CA LEU A 74 -4.50 -1.34 -8.26
C LEU A 74 -3.11 -0.96 -7.73
N LEU A 75 -2.47 0.06 -8.35
CA LEU A 75 -1.16 0.57 -7.93
C LEU A 75 -1.18 1.22 -6.54
N ALA A 76 -2.29 1.82 -6.13
CA ALA A 76 -2.45 2.39 -4.80
C ALA A 76 -2.72 1.31 -3.74
N ASP A 77 -3.56 0.33 -4.04
CA ASP A 77 -3.96 -0.72 -3.09
C ASP A 77 -2.79 -1.60 -2.66
N VAL A 78 -1.91 -1.97 -3.59
CA VAL A 78 -0.72 -2.78 -3.28
C VAL A 78 0.24 -2.10 -2.32
N LEU A 79 0.23 -0.76 -2.23
CA LEU A 79 1.08 0.00 -1.30
C LEU A 79 0.63 -0.08 0.15
N ARG A 80 -0.57 -0.56 0.42
CA ARG A 80 -1.22 -0.60 1.75
C ARG A 80 -0.34 -1.20 2.85
N TYR A 81 0.50 -2.16 2.49
CA TYR A 81 1.35 -2.89 3.44
C TYR A 81 2.84 -2.74 3.17
N CYS A 82 3.24 -1.75 2.37
CA CYS A 82 4.66 -1.54 2.03
C CYS A 82 5.53 -1.05 3.21
N ASP A 83 4.95 -0.72 4.35
CA ASP A 83 5.68 -0.49 5.61
C ASP A 83 6.10 -1.78 6.31
N ASN A 84 5.56 -2.93 5.91
CA ASN A 84 5.88 -4.25 6.46
C ASN A 84 6.94 -4.95 5.60
N SER A 85 8.08 -5.32 6.21
CA SER A 85 9.18 -6.03 5.53
C SER A 85 8.78 -7.38 4.91
N ASN A 86 7.74 -8.02 5.44
CA ASN A 86 7.23 -9.29 4.94
C ASN A 86 6.28 -9.12 3.76
N HIS A 87 5.90 -7.88 3.39
CA HIS A 87 5.03 -7.66 2.25
C HIS A 87 5.73 -8.04 0.94
N SER A 88 5.12 -8.98 0.23
CA SER A 88 5.60 -9.57 -1.02
C SER A 88 4.43 -9.62 -2.00
N ALA A 89 4.41 -8.70 -2.94
CA ALA A 89 3.28 -8.52 -3.85
C ALA A 89 3.63 -8.83 -5.30
N LEU A 90 2.61 -9.18 -6.08
CA LEU A 90 2.73 -9.48 -7.49
C LEU A 90 1.66 -8.73 -8.28
N ILE A 91 2.07 -7.90 -9.23
CA ILE A 91 1.21 -7.22 -10.20
C ILE A 91 1.40 -7.86 -11.57
N ILE A 92 0.30 -8.15 -12.25
CA ILE A 92 0.31 -8.89 -13.51
C ILE A 92 -0.49 -8.14 -14.57
N ARG A 93 0.04 -8.14 -15.78
CA ARG A 93 -0.61 -7.72 -17.03
C ARG A 93 -0.56 -8.85 -18.06
N ARG A 94 -1.34 -8.71 -19.14
CA ARG A 94 -1.35 -9.73 -20.22
C ARG A 94 -0.08 -9.70 -21.05
N THR A 95 0.38 -8.51 -21.45
CA THR A 95 1.53 -8.35 -22.33
C THR A 95 2.61 -7.49 -21.69
N ASN A 96 3.83 -7.59 -22.21
CA ASN A 96 4.95 -6.77 -21.77
C ASN A 96 4.75 -5.26 -22.09
N ASP A 97 4.17 -4.95 -23.23
CA ASP A 97 3.96 -3.55 -23.64
C ASP A 97 2.93 -2.86 -22.73
N GLU A 98 1.84 -3.55 -22.41
CA GLU A 98 0.87 -3.05 -21.44
C GLU A 98 1.46 -2.92 -20.02
N LEU A 99 2.37 -3.83 -19.64
CA LEU A 99 3.06 -3.76 -18.36
C LEU A 99 3.93 -2.52 -18.24
N ARG A 100 4.60 -2.11 -19.32
CA ARG A 100 5.44 -0.89 -19.34
C ARG A 100 4.67 0.36 -18.94
N GLU A 101 3.44 0.51 -19.41
CA GLU A 101 2.58 1.64 -19.03
C GLU A 101 2.31 1.62 -17.50
N LEU A 102 2.04 0.45 -16.95
CA LEU A 102 1.79 0.29 -15.53
C LEU A 102 3.05 0.57 -14.69
N VAL A 103 4.22 0.11 -15.16
CA VAL A 103 5.53 0.39 -14.54
C VAL A 103 5.80 1.89 -14.54
N GLN A 104 5.58 2.59 -15.66
CA GLN A 104 5.77 4.04 -15.73
C GLN A 104 4.89 4.79 -14.73
N LYS A 105 3.60 4.44 -14.63
CA LYS A 105 2.69 5.02 -13.63
C LYS A 105 3.19 4.77 -12.19
N SER A 106 3.72 3.59 -11.92
CA SER A 106 4.30 3.28 -10.60
C SER A 106 5.56 4.08 -10.31
N GLN A 107 6.41 4.33 -11.32
CA GLN A 107 7.62 5.17 -11.19
C GLN A 107 7.27 6.63 -10.88
N ASP A 108 6.15 7.12 -11.39
CA ASP A 108 5.65 8.47 -11.08
C ASP A 108 5.06 8.57 -9.66
N MET A 109 4.51 7.48 -9.14
CA MET A 109 3.78 7.46 -7.86
C MET A 109 4.63 7.01 -6.67
N TYR A 110 5.29 5.85 -6.77
CA TYR A 110 5.86 5.17 -5.59
C TYR A 110 6.97 5.95 -4.89
N PRO A 111 7.92 6.61 -5.59
CA PRO A 111 8.96 7.40 -4.93
C PRO A 111 8.41 8.63 -4.19
N LYS A 112 7.23 9.13 -4.58
CA LYS A 112 6.57 10.26 -3.90
C LYS A 112 5.89 9.80 -2.60
N VAL A 113 5.38 8.56 -2.57
CA VAL A 113 4.74 7.97 -1.38
C VAL A 113 5.79 7.44 -0.40
N PHE A 114 6.79 6.75 -0.92
CA PHE A 114 7.86 6.12 -0.13
C PHE A 114 9.22 6.65 -0.60
N LYS A 115 9.77 7.62 0.13
CA LYS A 115 11.14 8.08 -0.13
C LYS A 115 12.11 6.91 0.01
N GLY A 116 12.88 6.64 -1.06
CA GLY A 116 13.80 5.50 -1.12
C GLY A 116 13.21 4.22 -1.72
N ALA A 117 11.97 4.25 -2.22
CA ALA A 117 11.47 3.18 -3.09
C ALA A 117 12.32 3.13 -4.37
N HIS A 118 12.78 1.93 -4.72
CA HIS A 118 13.71 1.70 -5.83
C HIS A 118 13.16 0.67 -6.82
N TRP A 119 13.16 1.02 -8.11
CA TRP A 119 12.81 0.13 -9.21
C TRP A 119 14.06 -0.53 -9.82
N SER A 120 14.03 -1.83 -9.96
CA SER A 120 15.03 -2.61 -10.69
C SER A 120 14.45 -3.12 -12.00
N GLU A 121 14.82 -2.50 -13.12
CA GLU A 121 14.36 -2.91 -14.45
C GLU A 121 14.70 -4.38 -14.74
N ARG A 122 15.94 -4.78 -14.47
CA ARG A 122 16.42 -6.15 -14.71
C ARG A 122 15.62 -7.22 -13.96
N LYS A 123 15.11 -6.88 -12.76
CA LYS A 123 14.36 -7.82 -11.91
C LYS A 123 12.86 -7.63 -12.01
N SER A 124 12.40 -6.57 -12.69
CA SER A 124 11.00 -6.12 -12.69
C SER A 124 10.43 -6.03 -11.28
N LEU A 125 11.18 -5.36 -10.39
CA LEU A 125 10.97 -5.40 -8.95
C LEU A 125 11.08 -4.01 -8.33
N TRP A 126 10.07 -3.63 -7.58
CA TRP A 126 10.11 -2.56 -6.59
C TRP A 126 10.61 -3.07 -5.24
N THR A 127 11.53 -2.33 -4.62
CA THR A 127 11.99 -2.56 -3.25
C THR A 127 11.75 -1.29 -2.44
N PHE A 128 11.17 -1.43 -1.27
CA PHE A 128 10.83 -0.33 -0.37
C PHE A 128 11.79 -0.27 0.82
N PRO A 129 11.91 0.89 1.51
CA PRO A 129 12.81 1.04 2.67
C PRO A 129 12.55 0.04 3.80
N SER A 130 11.30 -0.40 3.97
CA SER A 130 10.92 -1.44 4.93
C SER A 130 11.48 -2.83 4.60
N GLY A 131 11.87 -3.06 3.35
CA GLY A 131 12.18 -4.38 2.79
C GLY A 131 11.03 -5.01 2.02
N ALA A 132 9.85 -4.39 1.98
CA ALA A 132 8.72 -4.83 1.16
C ALA A 132 9.09 -4.88 -0.33
N ARG A 133 8.45 -5.77 -1.08
CA ARG A 133 8.76 -6.05 -2.47
C ARG A 133 7.50 -6.18 -3.31
N ILE A 134 7.50 -5.55 -4.49
CA ILE A 134 6.43 -5.68 -5.48
C ILE A 134 7.04 -6.07 -6.82
N TRP A 135 6.75 -7.28 -7.29
CA TRP A 135 7.08 -7.72 -8.64
C TRP A 135 6.02 -7.25 -9.62
N MET A 136 6.44 -6.77 -10.76
CA MET A 136 5.56 -6.41 -11.88
C MET A 136 5.92 -7.28 -13.09
N THR A 137 4.95 -8.02 -13.60
CA THR A 137 5.20 -9.05 -14.61
C THR A 137 4.06 -9.16 -15.60
N TYR A 138 4.27 -9.97 -16.64
CA TYR A 138 3.23 -10.30 -17.61
C TYR A 138 3.09 -11.82 -17.78
N LEU A 139 1.90 -12.26 -18.19
CA LEU A 139 1.57 -13.64 -18.48
C LEU A 139 0.87 -13.70 -19.84
N GLU A 140 1.59 -14.01 -20.89
CA GLU A 140 1.02 -14.15 -22.23
C GLU A 140 0.15 -15.40 -22.36
N GLN A 141 0.52 -16.46 -21.67
CA GLN A 141 -0.19 -17.73 -21.68
C GLN A 141 -0.50 -18.18 -20.24
N ASP A 142 -1.60 -18.91 -20.09
CA ASP A 142 -2.04 -19.40 -18.78
C ASP A 142 -0.95 -20.26 -18.09
N LYS A 143 -0.18 -21.05 -18.84
CA LYS A 143 0.93 -21.87 -18.31
C LYS A 143 2.08 -21.06 -17.71
N ASP A 144 2.21 -19.77 -18.06
CA ASP A 144 3.29 -18.92 -17.54
C ASP A 144 3.21 -18.75 -16.02
N VAL A 145 2.06 -19.00 -15.41
CA VAL A 145 1.89 -18.99 -13.96
C VAL A 145 2.75 -20.04 -13.24
N LEU A 146 3.18 -21.10 -13.94
CA LEU A 146 4.00 -22.16 -13.36
C LEU A 146 5.38 -21.65 -12.91
N ARG A 147 5.86 -20.52 -13.47
CA ARG A 147 7.11 -19.87 -12.99
C ARG A 147 7.04 -19.43 -11.52
N TYR A 148 5.84 -19.30 -10.95
CA TYR A 148 5.61 -18.94 -9.55
C TYR A 148 5.45 -20.16 -8.64
N GLN A 149 5.72 -21.35 -9.13
CA GLN A 149 5.73 -22.56 -8.32
C GLN A 149 6.75 -22.42 -7.18
N GLY A 150 6.33 -22.70 -5.95
CA GLY A 150 7.16 -22.53 -4.76
C GLY A 150 7.27 -21.11 -4.22
N GLN A 151 6.75 -20.11 -4.92
CA GLN A 151 6.69 -18.73 -4.41
C GLN A 151 5.42 -18.50 -3.60
N ALA A 152 5.48 -17.54 -2.67
CA ALA A 152 4.35 -17.10 -1.87
C ALA A 152 4.27 -15.57 -1.89
N PHE A 153 3.05 -15.07 -1.97
CA PHE A 153 2.77 -13.63 -2.00
C PHE A 153 1.74 -13.28 -0.94
N THR A 154 1.81 -12.06 -0.44
CA THR A 154 0.84 -11.51 0.51
C THR A 154 -0.28 -10.75 -0.19
N TRP A 155 -0.04 -10.36 -1.43
CA TRP A 155 -0.98 -9.66 -2.28
C TRP A 155 -0.72 -9.97 -3.76
N ILE A 156 -1.77 -10.17 -4.54
CA ILE A 156 -1.69 -10.40 -5.99
C ILE A 156 -2.77 -9.58 -6.68
N GLY A 157 -2.39 -8.80 -7.67
CA GLY A 157 -3.32 -8.06 -8.52
C GLY A 157 -3.09 -8.35 -9.99
N VAL A 158 -4.19 -8.58 -10.72
CA VAL A 158 -4.19 -8.79 -12.17
C VAL A 158 -4.95 -7.64 -12.80
N ASP A 159 -4.25 -6.80 -13.55
CA ASP A 159 -4.89 -5.75 -14.34
C ASP A 159 -5.39 -6.34 -15.67
N GLU A 160 -6.55 -5.86 -16.12
CA GLU A 160 -7.26 -6.36 -17.32
C GLU A 160 -7.47 -7.90 -17.28
N LEU A 161 -7.97 -8.42 -16.15
CA LEU A 161 -8.20 -9.85 -15.93
C LEU A 161 -9.08 -10.50 -17.02
N THR A 162 -9.97 -9.74 -17.63
CA THR A 162 -10.86 -10.21 -18.70
C THR A 162 -10.16 -10.59 -20.01
N GLN A 163 -8.89 -10.24 -20.17
CA GLN A 163 -8.08 -10.66 -21.32
C GLN A 163 -7.63 -12.13 -21.24
N TYR A 164 -7.80 -12.77 -20.09
CA TYR A 164 -7.50 -14.19 -19.92
C TYR A 164 -8.72 -15.04 -20.27
N GLY A 165 -8.56 -15.99 -21.19
CA GLY A 165 -9.66 -16.80 -21.71
C GLY A 165 -10.19 -17.85 -20.72
N THR A 166 -9.41 -18.15 -19.67
CA THR A 166 -9.79 -19.15 -18.66
C THR A 166 -9.46 -18.64 -17.24
N PRO A 167 -10.11 -19.13 -16.19
CA PRO A 167 -9.77 -18.78 -14.82
C PRO A 167 -8.52 -19.52 -14.29
N TYR A 168 -7.83 -20.32 -15.12
CA TYR A 168 -6.72 -21.17 -14.67
C TYR A 168 -5.60 -20.34 -14.02
N ALA A 169 -5.14 -19.29 -14.69
CA ALA A 169 -4.06 -18.45 -14.18
C ALA A 169 -4.42 -17.82 -12.83
N TRP A 170 -5.62 -17.27 -12.70
CA TRP A 170 -6.11 -16.71 -11.45
C TRP A 170 -6.19 -17.73 -10.32
N ASN A 171 -6.81 -18.90 -10.57
CA ASN A 171 -6.94 -19.97 -9.58
C ASN A 171 -5.59 -20.49 -9.10
N TYR A 172 -4.62 -20.62 -10.00
CA TYR A 172 -3.27 -21.01 -9.64
C TYR A 172 -2.58 -19.97 -8.77
N LEU A 173 -2.61 -18.70 -9.16
CA LEU A 173 -1.98 -17.60 -8.42
C LEU A 173 -2.61 -17.40 -7.05
N ARG A 174 -3.93 -17.51 -6.94
CA ARG A 174 -4.66 -17.45 -5.68
C ARG A 174 -4.16 -18.49 -4.67
N SER A 175 -3.77 -19.67 -5.15
CA SER A 175 -3.16 -20.71 -4.30
C SER A 175 -1.78 -20.33 -3.75
N ARG A 176 -1.17 -19.24 -4.25
CA ARG A 176 0.12 -18.70 -3.79
C ARG A 176 -0.02 -17.62 -2.74
N LEU A 177 -1.23 -17.14 -2.45
CA LEU A 177 -1.47 -16.18 -1.39
C LEU A 177 -1.22 -16.82 -0.01
N ARG A 178 -0.53 -16.07 0.83
CA ARG A 178 -0.26 -16.41 2.23
C ARG A 178 -0.51 -15.21 3.11
N THR A 179 -1.05 -15.44 4.29
CA THR A 179 -1.12 -14.44 5.35
C THR A 179 0.27 -14.29 5.97
N VAL A 180 0.67 -13.06 6.27
CA VAL A 180 1.91 -12.74 6.99
C VAL A 180 1.63 -12.75 8.48
#